data_31c1eea435ca6f1e40d2f4818e42d895
#
_entry.id   31c1eea435ca6f1e40d2f4818e42d895
#
_cell.length_a   1.000
_cell.length_b   1.000
_cell.length_c   1.000
_cell.angle_alpha   90.00
_cell.angle_beta   90.00
_cell.angle_gamma   90.00
#
_symmetry.space_group_name_H-M   'P 1'
#
loop_
_entity.id
_entity.type
_entity.pdbx_description
1 polymer ?
#
loop_
_entity_poly.entity_id
_entity_poly.type
_entity_poly.pdbx_seq_one_letter_code
_entity_poly.pdbx_strand_id
1 'polypeptide(L)'
;MPASFIFGAVLFGMEHDTSQTHSPNVAELRALYRAAEARAARLRFIIEVQNLLDAAAFETAALDALSRLADFAGASLARLVFPSFQGKVPVQLSVGKSTSPESDNILFASQAGSDLCLTIIGSSKARAIDADDRQTLEVVAGQLADAYNLNRQAAENQALLGDLQRQRSELAALVAQLIQSQEQERQRVALDLHDGSAQFVAGLSYRLQDLAARIGDAHALKPEIDQLAALARHSVADLRAAIADLRPPELDDLGVAAALRTRLDAIDDLEVIADLDAAADRWPASTGIIFYRVAQEAITNVIKHAEASRLVVRLFEDGAGEAHLEVIDDGKGVSELRHPQMRGGRLGIVGMRERLALLGGRIEISVGSSGGTHVRATAPISQETTSE
;
A
#
# COMPACT_ATOMS: atom_id res chain seq x y z
N MET A 1 -18.65 -38.42 5.77
CA MET A 1 -18.38 -39.83 6.09
C MET A 1 -18.16 -39.93 7.56
N PRO A 2 -19.01 -40.64 8.31
CA PRO A 2 -19.01 -40.68 9.77
C PRO A 2 -18.14 -41.85 10.26
N ALA A 3 -17.47 -41.66 11.38
CA ALA A 3 -16.87 -42.76 12.13
C ALA A 3 -17.67 -42.97 13.42
N SER A 4 -18.60 -43.88 13.32
CA SER A 4 -19.26 -44.55 14.44
C SER A 4 -18.38 -45.73 14.89
N PHE A 5 -18.69 -46.19 16.13
CA PHE A 5 -18.27 -47.44 16.79
C PHE A 5 -16.91 -47.46 17.48
N ILE A 6 -16.99 -47.50 18.85
CA ILE A 6 -16.72 -48.72 19.60
C ILE A 6 -17.37 -48.56 20.98
N PHE A 7 -18.53 -49.23 21.16
CA PHE A 7 -19.05 -49.71 22.43
C PHE A 7 -18.55 -51.16 22.55
N GLY A 8 -17.78 -51.45 23.53
CA GLY A 8 -17.26 -52.79 23.80
C GLY A 8 -17.25 -53.05 25.30
N ALA A 9 -18.16 -53.89 25.68
CA ALA A 9 -18.43 -54.39 26.99
C ALA A 9 -17.18 -54.87 27.77
N VAL A 10 -17.12 -54.50 29.06
CA VAL A 10 -16.53 -55.35 30.09
C VAL A 10 -17.57 -55.51 31.20
N LEU A 11 -18.36 -56.57 31.09
CA LEU A 11 -19.09 -57.19 32.17
C LEU A 11 -18.20 -58.34 32.65
N PHE A 12 -17.73 -58.30 33.90
CA PHE A 12 -17.68 -59.43 34.83
C PHE A 12 -16.84 -59.03 36.04
N GLY A 13 -17.48 -59.10 37.21
CA GLY A 13 -16.83 -58.93 38.50
C GLY A 13 -17.75 -58.27 39.53
N MET A 14 -18.93 -58.82 39.71
CA MET A 14 -19.75 -58.44 40.86
C MET A 14 -19.31 -59.27 42.08
N GLU A 15 -18.48 -58.68 42.93
CA GLU A 15 -18.45 -58.98 44.33
C GLU A 15 -19.37 -58.02 45.05
N HIS A 16 -20.40 -58.60 45.72
CA HIS A 16 -21.35 -57.91 46.58
C HIS A 16 -20.61 -57.31 47.79
N ASP A 17 -20.27 -55.99 47.69
CA ASP A 17 -20.09 -55.22 48.90
C ASP A 17 -21.32 -54.35 49.14
N THR A 18 -22.14 -54.79 50.07
CA THR A 18 -23.30 -54.09 50.62
C THR A 18 -22.83 -53.01 51.56
N SER A 19 -22.19 -51.95 51.04
CA SER A 19 -21.91 -50.73 51.77
C SER A 19 -22.90 -49.63 51.35
N GLN A 20 -23.94 -49.50 52.24
CA GLN A 20 -24.74 -48.30 52.49
C GLN A 20 -24.76 -47.25 51.38
N THR A 21 -25.70 -47.37 50.46
CA THR A 21 -26.20 -46.23 49.69
C THR A 21 -26.88 -45.25 50.67
N HIS A 22 -26.11 -44.31 51.22
CA HIS A 22 -26.66 -43.17 51.92
C HIS A 22 -27.45 -42.37 50.89
N SER A 23 -28.76 -42.46 50.86
CA SER A 23 -29.60 -41.49 50.17
C SER A 23 -29.31 -40.16 50.79
N PRO A 24 -28.82 -39.15 49.95
CA PRO A 24 -28.45 -37.87 50.51
C PRO A 24 -29.61 -37.27 51.29
N ASN A 25 -29.36 -36.91 52.56
CA ASN A 25 -30.35 -36.27 53.42
C ASN A 25 -30.86 -34.98 52.69
N VAL A 26 -32.12 -34.62 52.86
CA VAL A 26 -32.75 -33.41 52.28
C VAL A 26 -31.92 -32.16 52.54
N ALA A 27 -31.20 -32.11 53.65
CA ALA A 27 -30.30 -31.03 53.97
C ALA A 27 -29.05 -30.98 53.06
N GLU A 28 -28.47 -32.15 52.72
CA GLU A 28 -27.34 -32.30 51.78
C GLU A 28 -27.77 -31.96 50.35
N LEU A 29 -28.92 -32.39 49.92
CA LEU A 29 -29.48 -32.06 48.60
C LEU A 29 -29.74 -30.55 48.47
N ARG A 30 -30.25 -29.90 49.49
CA ARG A 30 -30.42 -28.43 49.52
C ARG A 30 -29.10 -27.69 49.54
N ALA A 31 -28.05 -28.22 50.18
CA ALA A 31 -26.72 -27.65 50.19
C ALA A 31 -26.08 -27.75 48.79
N LEU A 32 -26.17 -28.92 48.13
CA LEU A 32 -25.71 -29.13 46.76
C LEU A 32 -26.44 -28.23 45.77
N TYR A 33 -27.76 -28.12 45.90
CA TYR A 33 -28.54 -27.23 45.03
C TYR A 33 -28.10 -25.75 45.17
N ARG A 34 -27.93 -25.24 46.40
CA ARG A 34 -27.49 -23.90 46.66
C ARG A 34 -26.05 -23.65 46.09
N ALA A 35 -25.16 -24.63 46.25
CA ALA A 35 -23.80 -24.54 45.70
C ALA A 35 -23.82 -24.51 44.18
N ALA A 36 -24.67 -25.33 43.52
CA ALA A 36 -24.83 -25.31 42.08
C ALA A 36 -25.44 -24.00 41.56
N GLU A 37 -26.44 -23.45 42.27
CA GLU A 37 -27.00 -22.12 41.92
C GLU A 37 -25.96 -20.99 42.05
N ALA A 38 -25.19 -20.99 43.13
CA ALA A 38 -24.13 -19.98 43.32
C ALA A 38 -23.06 -20.07 42.21
N ARG A 39 -22.64 -21.29 41.83
CA ARG A 39 -21.70 -21.51 40.73
C ARG A 39 -22.28 -21.06 39.40
N ALA A 40 -23.53 -21.37 39.10
CA ALA A 40 -24.20 -20.90 37.88
C ALA A 40 -24.34 -19.38 37.83
N ALA A 41 -24.59 -18.72 38.97
CA ALA A 41 -24.65 -17.27 39.05
C ALA A 41 -23.27 -16.61 38.74
N ARG A 42 -22.18 -17.18 39.28
CA ARG A 42 -20.81 -16.73 39.02
C ARG A 42 -20.42 -16.88 37.53
N LEU A 43 -20.76 -18.02 36.94
CA LEU A 43 -20.49 -18.22 35.49
C LEU A 43 -21.30 -17.26 34.62
N ARG A 44 -22.57 -17.02 34.93
CA ARG A 44 -23.40 -16.05 34.23
C ARG A 44 -22.78 -14.65 34.30
N PHE A 45 -22.32 -14.26 35.48
CA PHE A 45 -21.66 -12.95 35.70
C PHE A 45 -20.40 -12.81 34.85
N ILE A 46 -19.51 -13.81 34.76
CA ILE A 46 -18.33 -13.81 33.91
C ILE A 46 -18.73 -13.63 32.45
N ILE A 47 -19.74 -14.37 31.96
CA ILE A 47 -20.21 -14.25 30.57
C ILE A 47 -20.85 -12.90 30.30
N GLU A 48 -21.60 -12.36 31.24
CA GLU A 48 -22.19 -11.01 31.09
C GLU A 48 -21.10 -9.92 30.93
N VAL A 49 -20.07 -9.99 31.75
CA VAL A 49 -18.95 -9.01 31.65
C VAL A 49 -18.22 -9.19 30.32
N GLN A 50 -17.96 -10.43 29.88
CA GLN A 50 -17.34 -10.68 28.58
C GLN A 50 -18.18 -10.07 27.45
N ASN A 51 -19.49 -10.29 27.43
CA ASN A 51 -20.38 -9.74 26.42
C ASN A 51 -20.40 -8.19 26.41
N LEU A 52 -20.29 -7.56 27.58
CA LEU A 52 -20.18 -6.11 27.66
C LEU A 52 -18.88 -5.59 27.04
N LEU A 53 -17.77 -6.28 27.31
CA LEU A 53 -16.44 -5.92 26.77
C LEU A 53 -16.35 -6.10 25.26
N ASP A 54 -17.10 -7.06 24.71
CA ASP A 54 -17.13 -7.32 23.26
C ASP A 54 -18.07 -6.36 22.49
N ALA A 55 -19.05 -5.74 23.17
CA ALA A 55 -20.13 -4.98 22.53
C ALA A 55 -19.86 -3.48 22.34
N ALA A 56 -18.94 -2.89 23.10
CA ALA A 56 -18.74 -1.44 23.13
C ALA A 56 -17.26 -1.03 23.21
N ALA A 57 -16.99 0.26 23.03
CA ALA A 57 -15.65 0.82 23.28
C ALA A 57 -15.20 0.53 24.72
N PHE A 58 -13.91 0.21 24.90
CA PHE A 58 -13.36 -0.29 26.16
C PHE A 58 -13.75 0.58 27.37
N GLU A 59 -13.64 1.91 27.30
CA GLU A 59 -13.93 2.78 28.45
C GLU A 59 -15.40 2.69 28.88
N THR A 60 -16.34 2.64 27.94
CA THR A 60 -17.77 2.51 28.23
C THR A 60 -18.08 1.12 28.80
N ALA A 61 -17.56 0.06 28.15
CA ALA A 61 -17.73 -1.31 28.60
C ALA A 61 -17.11 -1.54 29.98
N ALA A 62 -15.95 -0.95 30.26
CA ALA A 62 -15.28 -1.02 31.56
C ALA A 62 -16.08 -0.34 32.68
N LEU A 63 -16.74 0.80 32.40
CA LEU A 63 -17.63 1.46 33.38
C LEU A 63 -18.85 0.57 33.71
N ASP A 64 -19.47 -0.02 32.70
CA ASP A 64 -20.59 -0.95 32.91
C ASP A 64 -20.16 -2.21 33.67
N ALA A 65 -18.99 -2.76 33.34
CA ALA A 65 -18.39 -3.88 34.03
C ALA A 65 -18.08 -3.55 35.50
N LEU A 66 -17.53 -2.35 35.78
CA LEU A 66 -17.29 -1.87 37.14
C LEU A 66 -18.57 -1.75 37.96
N SER A 67 -19.66 -1.27 37.34
CA SER A 67 -20.97 -1.23 38.01
C SER A 67 -21.43 -2.60 38.44
N ARG A 68 -21.34 -3.57 37.54
CA ARG A 68 -21.70 -4.97 37.82
C ARG A 68 -20.77 -5.62 38.84
N LEU A 69 -19.48 -5.31 38.82
CA LEU A 69 -18.52 -5.76 39.83
C LEU A 69 -18.84 -5.21 41.21
N ALA A 70 -19.21 -3.93 41.31
CA ALA A 70 -19.61 -3.33 42.57
C ALA A 70 -20.86 -4.00 43.14
N ASP A 71 -21.88 -4.26 42.29
CA ASP A 71 -23.12 -4.96 42.69
C ASP A 71 -22.84 -6.41 43.10
N PHE A 72 -22.02 -7.13 42.35
CA PHE A 72 -21.64 -8.52 42.64
C PHE A 72 -20.93 -8.65 44.00
N ALA A 73 -19.98 -7.73 44.27
CA ALA A 73 -19.22 -7.76 45.50
C ALA A 73 -19.96 -7.07 46.69
N GLY A 74 -21.14 -6.48 46.47
CA GLY A 74 -21.81 -5.64 47.48
C GLY A 74 -20.96 -4.47 47.93
N ALA A 75 -20.17 -3.91 46.98
CA ALA A 75 -19.19 -2.88 47.25
C ALA A 75 -19.76 -1.45 47.12
N SER A 76 -19.18 -0.52 47.83
CA SER A 76 -19.54 0.92 47.72
C SER A 76 -18.83 1.63 46.58
N LEU A 77 -17.67 1.09 46.16
CA LEU A 77 -16.84 1.66 45.09
C LEU A 77 -16.07 0.55 44.35
N ALA A 78 -16.12 0.55 43.04
CA ALA A 78 -15.20 -0.19 42.15
C ALA A 78 -14.36 0.79 41.36
N ARG A 79 -13.06 0.56 41.29
CA ARG A 79 -12.09 1.41 40.63
C ARG A 79 -11.17 0.60 39.70
N LEU A 80 -10.98 1.14 38.50
CA LEU A 80 -10.05 0.60 37.51
C LEU A 80 -9.04 1.68 37.15
N VAL A 81 -7.77 1.37 37.21
CA VAL A 81 -6.66 2.27 36.81
C VAL A 81 -5.87 1.58 35.70
N PHE A 82 -5.64 2.29 34.61
CA PHE A 82 -4.85 1.83 33.47
C PHE A 82 -4.15 3.00 32.76
N PRO A 83 -3.05 2.77 32.02
CA PRO A 83 -2.40 3.81 31.23
C PRO A 83 -3.34 4.31 30.11
N SER A 84 -3.27 5.61 29.79
CA SER A 84 -4.02 6.16 28.65
C SER A 84 -3.49 5.62 27.33
N PHE A 85 -4.38 5.36 26.35
CA PHE A 85 -3.99 4.95 24.98
C PHE A 85 -3.15 6.02 24.25
N GLN A 86 -3.27 7.29 24.63
CA GLN A 86 -2.62 8.42 23.95
C GLN A 86 -1.75 9.29 24.85
N GLY A 87 -1.70 9.04 26.15
CA GLY A 87 -1.09 9.94 27.11
C GLY A 87 -0.18 9.28 28.13
N LYS A 88 0.56 10.13 28.83
CA LYS A 88 1.47 9.72 29.92
C LYS A 88 0.76 9.59 31.27
N VAL A 89 -0.49 10.06 31.38
CA VAL A 89 -1.26 10.07 32.62
C VAL A 89 -2.18 8.86 32.66
N PRO A 90 -2.17 8.05 33.73
CA PRO A 90 -3.09 6.94 33.89
C PRO A 90 -4.55 7.42 33.89
N VAL A 91 -5.42 6.64 33.24
CA VAL A 91 -6.87 6.85 33.32
C VAL A 91 -7.41 6.09 34.50
N GLN A 92 -8.28 6.75 35.27
CA GLN A 92 -8.98 6.15 36.37
C GLN A 92 -10.49 6.18 36.10
N LEU A 93 -11.07 4.99 36.01
CA LEU A 93 -12.52 4.81 35.98
C LEU A 93 -12.98 4.38 37.35
N SER A 94 -14.13 4.88 37.80
CA SER A 94 -14.70 4.51 39.10
C SER A 94 -16.23 4.58 39.07
N VAL A 95 -16.87 3.62 39.74
CA VAL A 95 -18.31 3.54 39.88
C VAL A 95 -18.64 3.39 41.37
N GLY A 96 -19.61 4.18 41.86
CA GLY A 96 -19.97 4.24 43.26
C GLY A 96 -19.38 5.45 44.01
N LYS A 97 -19.62 5.54 45.29
CA LYS A 97 -19.08 6.61 46.17
C LYS A 97 -18.49 5.99 47.43
N SER A 98 -17.32 6.44 47.81
CA SER A 98 -16.77 6.18 49.13
C SER A 98 -17.67 6.87 50.18
N THR A 99 -18.16 6.10 51.13
CA THR A 99 -19.12 6.59 52.14
C THR A 99 -18.43 7.24 53.35
N SER A 100 -17.18 6.88 53.63
CA SER A 100 -16.32 7.51 54.65
C SER A 100 -14.90 6.95 54.53
N PRO A 101 -13.86 7.77 54.33
CA PRO A 101 -12.49 7.29 54.17
C PRO A 101 -11.96 6.45 55.35
N GLU A 102 -12.50 6.65 56.55
CA GLU A 102 -12.07 5.96 57.76
C GLU A 102 -12.70 4.58 57.96
N SER A 103 -13.77 4.24 57.21
CA SER A 103 -14.49 2.96 57.32
C SER A 103 -14.46 2.09 56.09
N ASP A 104 -13.78 2.55 55.06
CA ASP A 104 -13.70 1.81 53.78
C ASP A 104 -12.58 0.75 53.82
N ASN A 105 -12.95 -0.51 53.61
CA ASN A 105 -12.01 -1.63 53.53
C ASN A 105 -11.83 -2.07 52.07
N ILE A 106 -10.61 -2.37 51.69
CA ILE A 106 -10.34 -3.03 50.41
C ILE A 106 -10.84 -4.47 50.48
N LEU A 107 -11.92 -4.75 49.76
CA LEU A 107 -12.48 -6.08 49.65
C LEU A 107 -11.69 -6.96 48.70
N PHE A 108 -11.23 -6.36 47.60
CA PHE A 108 -10.47 -7.04 46.56
C PHE A 108 -9.54 -6.05 45.86
N ALA A 109 -8.32 -6.47 45.57
CA ALA A 109 -7.40 -5.76 44.72
C ALA A 109 -6.66 -6.78 43.84
N SER A 110 -6.63 -6.55 42.55
CA SER A 110 -5.89 -7.36 41.59
C SER A 110 -5.13 -6.46 40.62
N GLN A 111 -3.91 -6.86 40.31
CA GLN A 111 -3.13 -6.29 39.22
C GLN A 111 -3.14 -7.33 38.08
N ALA A 112 -3.99 -7.09 37.08
CA ALA A 112 -4.10 -7.95 35.94
C ALA A 112 -3.16 -7.47 34.82
N GLY A 113 -2.18 -8.30 34.47
CA GLY A 113 -1.09 -7.88 33.59
C GLY A 113 -0.18 -6.86 34.24
N SER A 114 0.65 -6.15 33.44
CA SER A 114 1.60 -5.15 33.92
C SER A 114 0.97 -3.80 34.26
N ASP A 115 -0.17 -3.48 33.65
CA ASP A 115 -0.61 -2.09 33.53
C ASP A 115 -2.02 -1.80 34.08
N LEU A 116 -2.84 -2.85 34.36
CA LEU A 116 -4.22 -2.66 34.80
C LEU A 116 -4.39 -3.04 36.28
N CYS A 117 -4.93 -2.11 37.07
CA CYS A 117 -5.19 -2.30 38.49
C CYS A 117 -6.70 -2.17 38.77
N LEU A 118 -7.34 -3.26 39.22
CA LEU A 118 -8.73 -3.29 39.68
C LEU A 118 -8.76 -3.26 41.20
N THR A 119 -9.51 -2.35 41.77
CA THR A 119 -9.71 -2.23 43.23
C THR A 119 -11.21 -2.15 43.56
N ILE A 120 -11.66 -2.99 44.48
CA ILE A 120 -13.05 -3.01 44.97
C ILE A 120 -13.02 -2.67 46.45
N ILE A 121 -13.80 -1.64 46.84
CA ILE A 121 -13.84 -1.08 48.17
C ILE A 121 -15.26 -1.22 48.71
N GLY A 122 -15.39 -1.70 49.92
CA GLY A 122 -16.67 -1.81 50.62
C GLY A 122 -16.64 -1.26 52.01
N SER A 123 -17.83 -1.06 52.61
CA SER A 123 -17.94 -0.67 54.00
C SER A 123 -17.53 -1.82 54.93
N SER A 124 -17.20 -1.50 56.18
CA SER A 124 -16.90 -2.54 57.21
C SER A 124 -18.06 -3.53 57.48
N LYS A 125 -19.26 -3.25 56.98
CA LYS A 125 -20.45 -4.10 57.06
C LYS A 125 -20.70 -4.89 55.78
N ALA A 126 -19.83 -4.76 54.73
CA ALA A 126 -19.97 -5.49 53.49
C ALA A 126 -19.81 -7.03 53.73
N ARG A 127 -20.48 -7.82 52.93
CA ARG A 127 -20.29 -9.26 52.90
C ARG A 127 -18.83 -9.60 52.65
N ALA A 128 -18.28 -10.55 53.45
CA ALA A 128 -16.94 -11.05 53.19
C ALA A 128 -16.91 -11.79 51.82
N ILE A 129 -15.95 -11.46 50.99
CA ILE A 129 -15.71 -12.11 49.71
C ILE A 129 -15.12 -13.52 49.99
N ASP A 130 -15.82 -14.57 49.58
CA ASP A 130 -15.33 -15.93 49.76
C ASP A 130 -14.23 -16.28 48.71
N ALA A 131 -13.62 -17.46 48.80
CA ALA A 131 -12.56 -17.91 47.90
C ALA A 131 -13.03 -18.02 46.44
N ASP A 132 -14.26 -18.49 46.23
CA ASP A 132 -14.85 -18.65 44.90
C ASP A 132 -15.24 -17.29 44.28
N ASP A 133 -15.76 -16.37 45.09
CA ASP A 133 -16.02 -14.99 44.67
C ASP A 133 -14.72 -14.26 44.27
N ARG A 134 -13.64 -14.47 45.07
CA ARG A 134 -12.32 -13.96 44.73
C ARG A 134 -11.81 -14.48 43.40
N GLN A 135 -11.90 -15.78 43.15
CA GLN A 135 -11.53 -16.40 41.89
C GLN A 135 -12.34 -15.83 40.71
N THR A 136 -13.65 -15.62 40.92
CA THR A 136 -14.53 -14.97 39.92
C THR A 136 -14.07 -13.56 39.59
N LEU A 137 -13.73 -12.74 40.59
CA LEU A 137 -13.21 -11.40 40.42
C LEU A 137 -11.85 -11.38 39.70
N GLU A 138 -10.98 -12.37 39.96
CA GLU A 138 -9.70 -12.52 39.27
C GLU A 138 -9.89 -12.83 37.78
N VAL A 139 -10.84 -13.70 37.44
CA VAL A 139 -11.17 -13.99 36.04
C VAL A 139 -11.68 -12.75 35.32
N VAL A 140 -12.57 -11.97 35.95
CA VAL A 140 -13.08 -10.73 35.38
C VAL A 140 -11.99 -9.66 35.26
N ALA A 141 -11.08 -9.56 36.22
CA ALA A 141 -9.94 -8.68 36.13
C ALA A 141 -9.03 -9.05 34.92
N GLY A 142 -8.85 -10.35 34.67
CA GLY A 142 -8.17 -10.86 33.50
C GLY A 142 -8.87 -10.45 32.18
N GLN A 143 -10.19 -10.62 32.10
CA GLN A 143 -10.99 -10.20 30.94
C GLN A 143 -10.87 -8.69 30.65
N LEU A 144 -10.91 -7.86 31.71
CA LEU A 144 -10.69 -6.42 31.58
C LEU A 144 -9.29 -6.10 31.06
N ALA A 145 -8.27 -6.81 31.52
CA ALA A 145 -6.89 -6.64 31.05
C ALA A 145 -6.73 -7.05 29.59
N ASP A 146 -7.33 -8.16 29.19
CA ASP A 146 -7.29 -8.65 27.81
C ASP A 146 -8.01 -7.67 26.87
N ALA A 147 -9.21 -7.20 27.23
CA ALA A 147 -9.95 -6.20 26.48
C ALA A 147 -9.19 -4.88 26.35
N TYR A 148 -8.55 -4.43 27.43
CA TYR A 148 -7.67 -3.25 27.41
C TYR A 148 -6.52 -3.42 26.42
N ASN A 149 -5.80 -4.55 26.47
CA ASN A 149 -4.66 -4.83 25.61
C ASN A 149 -5.06 -4.90 24.14
N LEU A 150 -6.19 -5.55 23.82
CA LEU A 150 -6.72 -5.61 22.46
C LEU A 150 -7.06 -4.21 21.92
N ASN A 151 -7.72 -3.38 22.72
CA ASN A 151 -8.05 -2.01 22.33
C ASN A 151 -6.80 -1.15 22.15
N ARG A 152 -5.79 -1.30 23.04
CA ARG A 152 -4.50 -0.62 22.90
C ARG A 152 -3.79 -0.98 21.61
N GLN A 153 -3.69 -2.29 21.30
CA GLN A 153 -3.07 -2.74 20.06
C GLN A 153 -3.81 -2.25 18.81
N ALA A 154 -5.14 -2.24 18.85
CA ALA A 154 -5.95 -1.71 17.76
C ALA A 154 -5.69 -0.22 17.52
N ALA A 155 -5.62 0.58 18.60
CA ALA A 155 -5.33 2.02 18.52
C ALA A 155 -3.90 2.29 18.00
N GLU A 156 -2.90 1.54 18.48
CA GLU A 156 -1.52 1.63 18.02
C GLU A 156 -1.40 1.28 16.54
N ASN A 157 -2.04 0.18 16.10
CA ASN A 157 -2.05 -0.23 14.69
C ASN A 157 -2.72 0.83 13.80
N GLN A 158 -3.83 1.41 14.24
CA GLN A 158 -4.52 2.46 13.50
C GLN A 158 -3.66 3.73 13.37
N ALA A 159 -2.95 4.11 14.43
CA ALA A 159 -2.02 5.24 14.40
C ALA A 159 -0.85 4.98 13.42
N LEU A 160 -0.25 3.78 13.47
CA LEU A 160 0.82 3.38 12.56
C LEU A 160 0.37 3.36 11.09
N LEU A 161 -0.83 2.85 10.81
CA LEU A 161 -1.41 2.87 9.47
C LEU A 161 -1.63 4.30 8.96
N GLY A 162 -2.10 5.19 9.82
CA GLY A 162 -2.26 6.61 9.50
C GLY A 162 -0.93 7.30 9.20
N ASP A 163 0.12 7.02 9.96
CA ASP A 163 1.46 7.54 9.71
C ASP A 163 2.06 7.02 8.40
N LEU A 164 1.90 5.73 8.16
CA LEU A 164 2.38 5.09 6.92
C LEU A 164 1.68 5.65 5.67
N GLN A 165 0.38 5.91 5.76
CA GLN A 165 -0.38 6.56 4.69
C GLN A 165 0.10 7.99 4.42
N ARG A 166 0.38 8.77 5.48
CA ARG A 166 0.94 10.13 5.35
C ARG A 166 2.31 10.10 4.66
N GLN A 167 3.24 9.27 5.15
CA GLN A 167 4.56 9.15 4.55
C GLN A 167 4.51 8.72 3.08
N ARG A 168 3.61 7.79 2.75
CA ARG A 168 3.39 7.35 1.37
C ARG A 168 2.89 8.49 0.48
N SER A 169 1.97 9.31 0.97
CA SER A 169 1.44 10.46 0.24
C SER A 169 2.50 11.55 0.02
N GLU A 170 3.31 11.84 1.05
CA GLU A 170 4.42 12.77 0.95
C GLU A 170 5.47 12.30 -0.06
N LEU A 171 5.84 11.02 -0.01
CA LEU A 171 6.77 10.43 -0.97
C LEU A 171 6.24 10.50 -2.40
N ALA A 172 4.97 10.19 -2.62
CA ALA A 172 4.33 10.30 -3.94
C ALA A 172 4.37 11.75 -4.47
N ALA A 173 4.09 12.74 -3.61
CA ALA A 173 4.17 14.15 -3.98
C ALA A 173 5.60 14.57 -4.37
N LEU A 174 6.61 14.13 -3.62
CA LEU A 174 8.02 14.40 -3.95
C LEU A 174 8.43 13.75 -5.26
N VAL A 175 8.03 12.50 -5.52
CA VAL A 175 8.31 11.82 -6.79
C VAL A 175 7.65 12.55 -7.96
N ALA A 176 6.40 13.02 -7.79
CA ALA A 176 5.70 13.82 -8.80
C ALA A 176 6.48 15.12 -9.14
N GLN A 177 6.94 15.83 -8.11
CA GLN A 177 7.76 17.05 -8.30
C GLN A 177 9.08 16.75 -9.02
N LEU A 178 9.76 15.66 -8.68
CA LEU A 178 11.00 15.25 -9.34
C LEU A 178 10.77 14.93 -10.82
N ILE A 179 9.70 14.20 -11.16
CA ILE A 179 9.35 13.89 -12.55
C ILE A 179 9.08 15.18 -13.34
N GLN A 180 8.31 16.10 -12.78
CA GLN A 180 7.99 17.37 -13.41
C GLN A 180 9.26 18.23 -13.60
N SER A 181 10.10 18.34 -12.58
CA SER A 181 11.37 19.08 -12.67
C SER A 181 12.31 18.47 -13.71
N GLN A 182 12.40 17.15 -13.78
CA GLN A 182 13.20 16.45 -14.77
C GLN A 182 12.69 16.72 -16.20
N GLU A 183 11.39 16.75 -16.42
CA GLU A 183 10.82 17.04 -17.73
C GLU A 183 11.04 18.50 -18.14
N GLN A 184 10.89 19.44 -17.21
CA GLN A 184 11.21 20.85 -17.44
C GLN A 184 12.70 21.04 -17.81
N GLU A 185 13.60 20.36 -17.09
CA GLU A 185 15.04 20.43 -17.39
C GLU A 185 15.36 19.82 -18.76
N ARG A 186 14.73 18.68 -19.14
CA ARG A 186 14.88 18.09 -20.47
C ARG A 186 14.41 19.05 -21.58
N GLN A 187 13.27 19.72 -21.36
CA GLN A 187 12.78 20.72 -22.30
C GLN A 187 13.73 21.90 -22.42
N ARG A 188 14.22 22.42 -21.30
CA ARG A 188 15.18 23.54 -21.30
C ARG A 188 16.47 23.19 -22.05
N VAL A 189 17.05 22.02 -21.74
CA VAL A 189 18.28 21.55 -22.41
C VAL A 189 18.05 21.32 -23.91
N ALA A 190 16.91 20.76 -24.30
CA ALA A 190 16.57 20.55 -25.71
C ALA A 190 16.48 21.87 -26.49
N LEU A 191 15.84 22.90 -25.89
CA LEU A 191 15.75 24.23 -26.48
C LEU A 191 17.13 24.89 -26.58
N ASP A 192 17.94 24.87 -25.51
CA ASP A 192 19.29 25.43 -25.49
C ASP A 192 20.19 24.77 -26.53
N LEU A 193 20.11 23.45 -26.71
CA LEU A 193 20.86 22.74 -27.76
C LEU A 193 20.35 23.06 -29.16
N HIS A 194 19.04 23.18 -29.34
CA HIS A 194 18.45 23.52 -30.64
C HIS A 194 18.84 24.92 -31.09
N ASP A 195 18.64 25.93 -30.22
CA ASP A 195 18.83 27.33 -30.58
C ASP A 195 20.33 27.78 -30.61
N GLY A 196 21.13 27.11 -29.81
CA GLY A 196 22.56 27.37 -29.76
C GLY A 196 23.38 26.48 -30.69
N SER A 197 23.62 25.24 -30.23
CA SER A 197 24.61 24.36 -30.86
C SER A 197 24.17 23.85 -32.24
N ALA A 198 22.90 23.41 -32.38
CA ALA A 198 22.44 22.80 -33.63
C ALA A 198 22.35 23.86 -34.76
N GLN A 199 21.86 25.07 -34.48
CA GLN A 199 21.79 26.15 -35.45
C GLN A 199 23.21 26.63 -35.86
N PHE A 200 24.16 26.73 -34.90
CA PHE A 200 25.52 27.09 -35.18
C PHE A 200 26.21 26.09 -36.12
N VAL A 201 26.13 24.78 -35.80
CA VAL A 201 26.75 23.72 -36.63
C VAL A 201 26.08 23.61 -38.00
N ALA A 202 24.75 23.80 -38.07
CA ALA A 202 24.03 23.85 -39.35
C ALA A 202 24.50 25.04 -40.22
N GLY A 203 24.65 26.22 -39.64
CA GLY A 203 25.21 27.39 -40.32
C GLY A 203 26.64 27.14 -40.80
N LEU A 204 27.48 26.49 -40.00
CA LEU A 204 28.84 26.10 -40.41
C LEU A 204 28.83 25.10 -41.58
N SER A 205 27.95 24.06 -41.48
CA SER A 205 27.78 23.09 -42.55
C SER A 205 27.37 23.72 -43.87
N TYR A 206 26.43 24.66 -43.83
CA TYR A 206 25.99 25.40 -45.01
C TYR A 206 27.13 26.24 -45.63
N ARG A 207 27.91 26.95 -44.80
CA ARG A 207 29.08 27.76 -45.27
C ARG A 207 30.17 26.90 -45.88
N LEU A 208 30.44 25.69 -45.33
CA LEU A 208 31.40 24.75 -45.89
C LEU A 208 30.94 24.21 -47.24
N GLN A 209 29.65 23.93 -47.40
CA GLN A 209 29.08 23.50 -48.68
C GLN A 209 29.14 24.59 -49.74
N ASP A 210 28.82 25.84 -49.39
CA ASP A 210 28.96 26.99 -50.31
C ASP A 210 30.41 27.18 -50.74
N LEU A 211 31.36 27.09 -49.79
CA LEU A 211 32.79 27.18 -50.09
C LEU A 211 33.24 26.03 -51.02
N ALA A 212 32.80 24.80 -50.75
CA ALA A 212 33.10 23.64 -51.61
C ALA A 212 32.55 23.82 -53.02
N ALA A 213 31.36 24.39 -53.20
CA ALA A 213 30.80 24.71 -54.50
C ALA A 213 31.55 25.80 -55.25
N ARG A 214 32.03 26.81 -54.55
CA ARG A 214 32.73 27.95 -55.15
C ARG A 214 34.17 27.68 -55.57
N ILE A 215 34.88 26.79 -54.88
CA ILE A 215 36.28 26.45 -55.16
C ILE A 215 36.44 25.64 -56.48
N GLY A 216 35.45 24.85 -56.84
CA GLY A 216 35.52 24.00 -58.00
C GLY A 216 36.33 22.69 -57.78
N ASP A 217 36.12 21.70 -58.63
CA ASP A 217 36.62 20.33 -58.43
C ASP A 217 38.13 20.15 -58.59
N ALA A 218 38.78 21.05 -59.34
CA ALA A 218 40.21 20.98 -59.60
C ALA A 218 41.09 21.59 -58.49
N HIS A 219 40.52 22.20 -57.45
CA HIS A 219 41.28 22.88 -56.40
C HIS A 219 41.86 21.85 -55.42
N ALA A 220 43.15 22.02 -55.06
CA ALA A 220 43.85 21.09 -54.14
C ALA A 220 43.19 20.92 -52.76
N LEU A 221 42.47 21.93 -52.25
CA LEU A 221 41.75 21.86 -50.95
C LEU A 221 40.33 21.31 -51.06
N LYS A 222 39.82 21.02 -52.24
CA LYS A 222 38.47 20.54 -52.46
C LYS A 222 38.13 19.28 -51.63
N PRO A 223 38.99 18.22 -51.62
CA PRO A 223 38.72 17.02 -50.83
C PRO A 223 38.64 17.27 -49.33
N GLU A 224 39.47 18.16 -48.80
CA GLU A 224 39.50 18.50 -47.38
C GLU A 224 38.26 19.29 -46.97
N ILE A 225 37.80 20.22 -47.80
CA ILE A 225 36.57 20.99 -47.55
C ILE A 225 35.34 20.08 -47.64
N ASP A 226 35.30 19.18 -48.61
CA ASP A 226 34.21 18.22 -48.71
C ASP A 226 34.14 17.29 -47.49
N GLN A 227 35.29 16.87 -46.97
CA GLN A 227 35.37 16.08 -45.73
C GLN A 227 34.87 16.85 -44.52
N LEU A 228 35.27 18.12 -44.38
CA LEU A 228 34.81 18.99 -43.31
C LEU A 228 33.30 19.26 -43.41
N ALA A 229 32.77 19.47 -44.60
CA ALA A 229 31.34 19.64 -44.85
C ALA A 229 30.55 18.37 -44.51
N ALA A 230 31.09 17.19 -44.82
CA ALA A 230 30.50 15.93 -44.45
C ALA A 230 30.47 15.72 -42.92
N LEU A 231 31.58 16.02 -42.25
CA LEU A 231 31.68 15.96 -40.78
C LEU A 231 30.66 16.90 -40.11
N ALA A 232 30.56 18.13 -40.59
CA ALA A 232 29.59 19.11 -40.06
C ALA A 232 28.13 18.62 -40.24
N ARG A 233 27.79 18.02 -41.41
CA ARG A 233 26.48 17.43 -41.64
C ARG A 233 26.18 16.28 -40.66
N HIS A 234 27.17 15.42 -40.42
CA HIS A 234 27.03 14.29 -39.47
C HIS A 234 26.79 14.83 -38.06
N SER A 235 27.55 15.83 -37.62
CA SER A 235 27.38 16.48 -36.33
C SER A 235 26.01 17.15 -36.17
N VAL A 236 25.42 17.72 -37.22
CA VAL A 236 24.04 18.25 -37.21
C VAL A 236 23.02 17.10 -36.98
N ALA A 237 23.23 15.99 -37.68
CA ALA A 237 22.33 14.81 -37.52
C ALA A 237 22.43 14.25 -36.12
N ASP A 238 23.64 14.10 -35.57
CA ASP A 238 23.85 13.60 -34.19
C ASP A 238 23.22 14.53 -33.15
N LEU A 239 23.38 15.86 -33.29
CA LEU A 239 22.74 16.83 -32.40
C LEU A 239 21.22 16.77 -32.48
N ARG A 240 20.66 16.69 -33.67
CA ARG A 240 19.19 16.54 -33.82
C ARG A 240 18.67 15.25 -33.17
N ALA A 241 19.39 14.15 -33.35
CA ALA A 241 19.03 12.87 -32.69
C ALA A 241 19.08 13.01 -31.16
N ALA A 242 20.10 13.65 -30.59
CA ALA A 242 20.22 13.90 -29.17
C ALA A 242 19.09 14.81 -28.64
N ILE A 243 18.74 15.87 -29.40
CA ILE A 243 17.58 16.73 -29.05
C ILE A 243 16.28 15.96 -29.07
N ALA A 244 16.05 15.14 -30.08
CA ALA A 244 14.85 14.30 -30.20
C ALA A 244 14.73 13.27 -29.06
N ASP A 245 15.87 12.73 -28.56
CA ASP A 245 15.87 11.86 -27.38
C ASP A 245 15.53 12.62 -26.07
N LEU A 246 15.96 13.88 -25.97
CA LEU A 246 15.60 14.73 -24.83
C LEU A 246 14.11 15.12 -24.88
N ARG A 247 13.66 15.68 -25.99
CA ARG A 247 12.26 16.06 -26.26
C ARG A 247 12.07 16.27 -27.77
N PRO A 248 11.28 15.40 -28.44
CA PRO A 248 11.05 15.59 -29.86
C PRO A 248 10.23 16.86 -30.11
N PRO A 249 10.65 17.74 -31.03
CA PRO A 249 9.87 18.93 -31.41
C PRO A 249 8.46 18.57 -31.88
N GLU A 250 8.29 17.46 -32.56
CA GLU A 250 7.01 16.96 -33.07
C GLU A 250 5.97 16.73 -31.97
N LEU A 251 6.41 16.47 -30.74
CA LEU A 251 5.51 16.26 -29.59
C LEU A 251 4.76 17.54 -29.23
N ASP A 252 5.43 18.69 -29.31
CA ASP A 252 4.83 19.99 -29.00
C ASP A 252 4.07 20.56 -30.21
N ASP A 253 4.52 20.32 -31.44
CA ASP A 253 3.95 20.90 -32.65
C ASP A 253 2.84 20.05 -33.29
N LEU A 254 2.98 18.72 -33.24
CA LEU A 254 2.14 17.79 -33.98
C LEU A 254 1.41 16.77 -33.10
N GLY A 255 1.86 16.57 -31.85
CA GLY A 255 1.25 15.66 -30.90
C GLY A 255 1.98 14.30 -30.74
N VAL A 256 1.41 13.42 -29.91
CA VAL A 256 2.09 12.20 -29.45
C VAL A 256 2.18 11.12 -30.51
N ALA A 257 1.15 10.94 -31.35
CA ALA A 257 1.17 9.94 -32.41
C ALA A 257 2.19 10.28 -33.48
N ALA A 258 2.29 11.56 -33.87
CA ALA A 258 3.28 12.03 -34.82
C ALA A 258 4.73 11.87 -34.29
N ALA A 259 4.96 12.26 -33.04
CA ALA A 259 6.27 12.08 -32.39
C ALA A 259 6.69 10.61 -32.27
N LEU A 260 5.75 9.72 -31.94
CA LEU A 260 6.01 8.27 -31.91
C LEU A 260 6.30 7.71 -33.29
N ARG A 261 5.57 8.17 -34.32
CA ARG A 261 5.83 7.73 -35.70
C ARG A 261 7.25 8.07 -36.13
N THR A 262 7.70 9.32 -35.95
CA THR A 262 9.07 9.73 -36.25
C THR A 262 10.10 8.87 -35.53
N ARG A 263 9.84 8.53 -34.25
CA ARG A 263 10.75 7.68 -33.48
C ARG A 263 10.79 6.24 -34.00
N LEU A 264 9.66 5.67 -34.39
CA LEU A 264 9.55 4.28 -34.87
C LEU A 264 10.14 4.15 -36.26
N ASP A 265 9.99 5.17 -37.13
CA ASP A 265 10.56 5.21 -38.48
C ASP A 265 12.11 5.26 -38.48
N ALA A 266 12.71 5.66 -37.36
CA ALA A 266 14.17 5.68 -37.19
C ALA A 266 14.76 4.34 -36.70
N ILE A 267 13.95 3.27 -36.57
CA ILE A 267 14.40 1.95 -36.13
C ILE A 267 14.62 1.06 -37.37
N ASP A 268 15.88 0.75 -37.70
CA ASP A 268 16.24 -0.05 -38.89
C ASP A 268 16.38 -1.53 -38.60
N ASP A 269 16.66 -1.93 -37.35
CA ASP A 269 17.07 -3.31 -37.01
C ASP A 269 15.89 -4.22 -36.60
N LEU A 270 14.64 -3.73 -36.64
CA LEU A 270 13.44 -4.43 -36.19
C LEU A 270 12.32 -4.32 -37.22
N GLU A 271 11.50 -5.35 -37.34
CA GLU A 271 10.20 -5.26 -38.03
C GLU A 271 9.23 -4.45 -37.11
N VAL A 272 8.96 -3.19 -37.47
CA VAL A 272 8.09 -2.31 -36.69
C VAL A 272 6.71 -2.25 -37.30
N ILE A 273 5.67 -2.53 -36.46
CA ILE A 273 4.26 -2.35 -36.81
C ILE A 273 3.70 -1.25 -35.91
N ALA A 274 3.36 -0.12 -36.52
CA ALA A 274 2.82 1.06 -35.82
C ALA A 274 1.33 1.25 -36.18
N ASP A 275 0.47 1.15 -35.15
CA ASP A 275 -0.96 1.43 -35.23
C ASP A 275 -1.26 2.61 -34.30
N LEU A 276 -1.07 3.83 -34.81
CA LEU A 276 -1.12 5.07 -34.07
C LEU A 276 -2.32 5.90 -34.52
N ASP A 277 -3.33 6.03 -33.66
CA ASP A 277 -4.50 6.86 -33.93
C ASP A 277 -4.11 8.34 -33.94
N ALA A 278 -4.37 9.03 -35.02
CA ALA A 278 -4.15 10.48 -35.14
C ALA A 278 -5.02 11.31 -34.18
N ALA A 279 -6.08 10.75 -33.61
CA ALA A 279 -6.86 11.40 -32.57
C ALA A 279 -6.00 11.69 -31.30
N ALA A 280 -4.99 10.85 -31.03
CA ALA A 280 -4.07 11.02 -29.93
C ALA A 280 -3.21 12.31 -30.03
N ASP A 281 -3.05 12.87 -31.20
CA ASP A 281 -2.35 14.15 -31.39
C ASP A 281 -3.09 15.34 -30.78
N ARG A 282 -4.37 15.17 -30.44
CA ARG A 282 -5.21 16.19 -29.77
C ARG A 282 -5.33 16.00 -28.27
N TRP A 283 -4.63 15.01 -27.70
CA TRP A 283 -4.63 14.83 -26.26
C TRP A 283 -3.97 16.04 -25.56
N PRO A 284 -4.36 16.34 -24.32
CA PRO A 284 -3.69 17.37 -23.52
C PRO A 284 -2.17 17.13 -23.47
N ALA A 285 -1.41 18.23 -23.50
CA ALA A 285 0.06 18.14 -23.54
C ALA A 285 0.65 17.28 -22.41
N SER A 286 0.06 17.37 -21.22
CA SER A 286 0.44 16.55 -20.06
C SER A 286 0.25 15.05 -20.32
N THR A 287 -0.85 14.66 -20.94
CA THR A 287 -1.15 13.27 -21.31
C THR A 287 -0.19 12.81 -22.42
N GLY A 288 -0.04 13.60 -23.49
CA GLY A 288 0.83 13.30 -24.61
C GLY A 288 2.29 13.06 -24.18
N ILE A 289 2.84 13.93 -23.34
CA ILE A 289 4.21 13.80 -22.81
C ILE A 289 4.37 12.50 -22.01
N ILE A 290 3.44 12.18 -21.11
CA ILE A 290 3.54 10.99 -20.26
C ILE A 290 3.47 9.72 -21.13
N PHE A 291 2.53 9.62 -22.07
CA PHE A 291 2.45 8.49 -22.97
C PHE A 291 3.67 8.36 -23.88
N TYR A 292 4.18 9.46 -24.39
CA TYR A 292 5.44 9.47 -25.15
C TYR A 292 6.60 8.91 -24.32
N ARG A 293 6.77 9.36 -23.06
CA ARG A 293 7.85 8.88 -22.18
C ARG A 293 7.73 7.39 -21.83
N VAL A 294 6.50 6.92 -21.63
CA VAL A 294 6.26 5.48 -21.40
C VAL A 294 6.59 4.65 -22.63
N ALA A 295 6.16 5.11 -23.80
CA ALA A 295 6.52 4.45 -25.07
C ALA A 295 8.03 4.48 -25.31
N GLN A 296 8.68 5.62 -25.13
CA GLN A 296 10.14 5.80 -25.27
C GLN A 296 10.90 4.79 -24.42
N GLU A 297 10.54 4.66 -23.15
CA GLU A 297 11.19 3.72 -22.21
C GLU A 297 10.93 2.26 -22.63
N ALA A 298 9.69 1.94 -22.98
CA ALA A 298 9.32 0.59 -23.41
C ALA A 298 10.06 0.19 -24.70
N ILE A 299 10.09 1.05 -25.73
CA ILE A 299 10.80 0.84 -26.98
C ILE A 299 12.32 0.70 -26.73
N THR A 300 12.88 1.56 -25.86
CA THR A 300 14.30 1.49 -25.50
C THR A 300 14.65 0.18 -24.81
N ASN A 301 13.74 -0.34 -23.96
CA ASN A 301 13.92 -1.65 -23.33
C ASN A 301 13.89 -2.79 -24.37
N VAL A 302 13.04 -2.71 -25.38
CA VAL A 302 13.02 -3.68 -26.47
C VAL A 302 14.35 -3.65 -27.22
N ILE A 303 14.80 -2.49 -27.68
CA ILE A 303 16.04 -2.32 -28.45
C ILE A 303 17.27 -2.80 -27.67
N LYS A 304 17.35 -2.46 -26.38
CA LYS A 304 18.55 -2.76 -25.57
C LYS A 304 18.56 -4.16 -24.95
N HIS A 305 17.39 -4.73 -24.70
CA HIS A 305 17.30 -5.88 -23.79
C HIS A 305 16.50 -7.06 -24.31
N ALA A 306 15.58 -6.87 -25.27
CA ALA A 306 14.67 -7.95 -25.64
C ALA A 306 15.27 -8.94 -26.63
N GLU A 307 16.26 -8.56 -27.44
CA GLU A 307 16.73 -9.36 -28.60
C GLU A 307 15.55 -9.78 -29.50
N ALA A 308 14.61 -8.85 -29.69
CA ALA A 308 13.42 -9.05 -30.48
C ALA A 308 13.70 -8.92 -31.98
N SER A 309 12.88 -9.56 -32.80
CA SER A 309 12.85 -9.35 -34.25
C SER A 309 11.67 -8.47 -34.69
N ARG A 310 10.65 -8.36 -33.85
CA ARG A 310 9.41 -7.63 -34.14
C ARG A 310 8.99 -6.76 -32.96
N LEU A 311 8.54 -5.53 -33.29
CA LEU A 311 7.98 -4.57 -32.35
C LEU A 311 6.62 -4.08 -32.85
N VAL A 312 5.58 -4.22 -32.03
CA VAL A 312 4.24 -3.67 -32.31
C VAL A 312 3.95 -2.56 -31.32
N VAL A 313 3.60 -1.38 -31.83
CA VAL A 313 3.20 -0.23 -31.00
C VAL A 313 1.81 0.22 -31.41
N ARG A 314 0.89 0.27 -30.47
CA ARG A 314 -0.47 0.77 -30.66
C ARG A 314 -0.74 1.92 -29.72
N LEU A 315 -1.35 2.97 -30.24
CA LEU A 315 -1.77 4.14 -29.47
C LEU A 315 -3.19 4.51 -29.93
N PHE A 316 -4.14 4.52 -29.00
CA PHE A 316 -5.55 4.80 -29.33
C PHE A 316 -6.32 5.33 -28.12
N GLU A 317 -7.46 5.90 -28.39
CA GLU A 317 -8.46 6.29 -27.39
C GLU A 317 -9.64 5.34 -27.49
N ASP A 318 -10.16 4.91 -26.34
CA ASP A 318 -11.38 4.10 -26.31
C ASP A 318 -12.65 4.97 -26.25
N GLY A 319 -13.82 4.31 -26.39
CA GLY A 319 -15.11 5.00 -26.33
C GLY A 319 -15.49 5.58 -24.95
N ALA A 320 -14.68 5.30 -23.91
CA ALA A 320 -14.86 5.80 -22.55
C ALA A 320 -13.98 7.02 -22.24
N GLY A 321 -13.13 7.46 -23.19
CA GLY A 321 -12.21 8.59 -23.02
C GLY A 321 -10.95 8.19 -22.25
N GLU A 322 -10.56 6.91 -22.30
CA GLU A 322 -9.26 6.43 -21.80
C GLU A 322 -8.23 6.36 -22.94
N ALA A 323 -7.04 6.88 -22.67
CA ALA A 323 -5.88 6.73 -23.53
C ALA A 323 -5.22 5.36 -23.31
N HIS A 324 -4.86 4.70 -24.39
CA HIS A 324 -4.22 3.38 -24.37
C HIS A 324 -2.94 3.40 -25.18
N LEU A 325 -1.88 2.81 -24.62
CA LEU A 325 -0.64 2.48 -25.31
C LEU A 325 -0.33 1.00 -25.09
N GLU A 326 -0.04 0.30 -26.17
CA GLU A 326 0.47 -1.06 -26.13
C GLU A 326 1.82 -1.12 -26.85
N VAL A 327 2.81 -1.72 -26.20
CA VAL A 327 4.12 -2.01 -26.79
C VAL A 327 4.37 -3.51 -26.61
N ILE A 328 4.51 -4.22 -27.72
CA ILE A 328 4.61 -5.69 -27.74
C ILE A 328 5.85 -6.07 -28.52
N ASP A 329 6.70 -6.90 -27.95
CA ASP A 329 7.85 -7.51 -28.61
C ASP A 329 7.75 -9.05 -28.62
N ASP A 330 8.54 -9.68 -29.47
CA ASP A 330 8.69 -11.14 -29.59
C ASP A 330 10.00 -11.67 -28.99
N GLY A 331 10.67 -10.88 -28.16
CA GLY A 331 11.99 -11.19 -27.62
C GLY A 331 11.98 -12.12 -26.40
N LYS A 332 13.00 -12.02 -25.55
CA LYS A 332 13.22 -12.92 -24.39
C LYS A 332 12.15 -12.83 -23.29
N GLY A 333 11.39 -11.73 -23.25
CA GLY A 333 10.35 -11.49 -22.27
C GLY A 333 10.85 -11.11 -20.87
N VAL A 334 9.91 -10.71 -20.02
CA VAL A 334 10.15 -10.14 -18.66
C VAL A 334 10.62 -11.17 -17.64
N SER A 335 10.51 -12.47 -17.91
CA SER A 335 10.88 -13.54 -16.97
C SER A 335 12.37 -13.53 -16.62
N GLU A 336 13.24 -13.06 -17.50
CA GLU A 336 14.67 -12.91 -17.22
C GLU A 336 15.00 -11.62 -16.43
N LEU A 337 14.13 -10.60 -16.46
CA LEU A 337 14.28 -9.36 -15.68
C LEU A 337 14.06 -9.53 -14.16
N ARG A 338 13.63 -10.71 -13.72
CA ARG A 338 13.48 -11.03 -12.28
C ARG A 338 14.80 -11.30 -11.56
N HIS A 339 15.95 -11.33 -12.26
CA HIS A 339 17.25 -11.54 -11.64
C HIS A 339 17.64 -10.31 -10.77
N PRO A 340 18.09 -10.52 -9.50
CA PRO A 340 18.39 -9.43 -8.55
C PRO A 340 19.53 -8.49 -8.99
N GLN A 341 20.32 -8.88 -9.99
CA GLN A 341 21.53 -8.16 -10.43
C GLN A 341 21.28 -7.07 -11.47
N MET A 342 20.11 -7.01 -12.10
CA MET A 342 19.77 -5.93 -13.05
C MET A 342 19.12 -4.72 -12.35
N ARG A 343 19.96 -3.88 -11.73
CA ARG A 343 19.51 -2.64 -11.07
C ARG A 343 18.94 -1.58 -12.03
N GLY A 344 19.34 -1.57 -13.29
CA GLY A 344 18.92 -0.57 -14.30
C GLY A 344 17.47 -0.74 -14.80
N GLY A 345 17.03 -1.97 -15.10
CA GLY A 345 15.69 -2.23 -15.64
C GLY A 345 14.52 -2.00 -14.67
N ARG A 346 14.78 -2.05 -13.35
CA ARG A 346 13.75 -1.73 -12.33
C ARG A 346 13.41 -0.25 -12.26
N LEU A 347 14.38 0.64 -12.50
CA LEU A 347 14.17 2.09 -12.43
C LEU A 347 13.27 2.57 -13.57
N GLY A 348 13.43 2.03 -14.79
CA GLY A 348 12.58 2.36 -15.94
C GLY A 348 11.12 1.97 -15.72
N ILE A 349 10.87 0.75 -15.25
CA ILE A 349 9.50 0.26 -14.95
C ILE A 349 8.85 1.08 -13.84
N VAL A 350 9.58 1.37 -12.77
CA VAL A 350 9.09 2.24 -11.69
C VAL A 350 8.77 3.63 -12.24
N GLY A 351 9.67 4.22 -13.03
CA GLY A 351 9.45 5.53 -13.64
C GLY A 351 8.24 5.58 -14.57
N MET A 352 7.99 4.52 -15.36
CA MET A 352 6.78 4.42 -16.18
C MET A 352 5.50 4.39 -15.33
N ARG A 353 5.51 3.60 -14.23
CA ARG A 353 4.36 3.50 -13.31
C ARG A 353 4.06 4.82 -12.63
N GLU A 354 5.09 5.48 -12.10
CA GLU A 354 4.93 6.76 -11.41
C GLU A 354 4.43 7.87 -12.34
N ARG A 355 4.92 7.91 -13.59
CA ARG A 355 4.41 8.86 -14.60
C ARG A 355 2.94 8.66 -14.91
N LEU A 356 2.51 7.41 -15.14
CA LEU A 356 1.09 7.13 -15.40
C LEU A 356 0.21 7.40 -14.18
N ALA A 357 0.71 7.18 -12.97
CA ALA A 357 -0.01 7.50 -11.74
C ALA A 357 -0.34 9.00 -11.62
N LEU A 358 0.46 9.91 -12.21
CA LEU A 358 0.16 11.35 -12.26
C LEU A 358 -1.13 11.67 -13.03
N LEU A 359 -1.51 10.81 -13.99
CA LEU A 359 -2.76 10.90 -14.74
C LEU A 359 -3.89 10.05 -14.12
N GLY A 360 -3.66 9.43 -12.95
CA GLY A 360 -4.58 8.43 -12.41
C GLY A 360 -4.60 7.12 -13.22
N GLY A 361 -3.60 6.92 -14.08
CA GLY A 361 -3.48 5.77 -14.96
C GLY A 361 -2.80 4.56 -14.31
N ARG A 362 -2.70 3.48 -15.08
CA ARG A 362 -2.07 2.22 -14.70
C ARG A 362 -1.22 1.64 -15.82
N ILE A 363 -0.23 0.84 -15.45
CA ILE A 363 0.60 0.07 -16.38
C ILE A 363 0.59 -1.40 -15.99
N GLU A 364 0.43 -2.26 -16.97
CA GLU A 364 0.53 -3.71 -16.86
C GLU A 364 1.66 -4.20 -17.75
N ILE A 365 2.51 -5.07 -17.21
CA ILE A 365 3.61 -5.67 -17.94
C ILE A 365 3.47 -7.19 -17.80
N SER A 366 3.30 -7.86 -18.92
CA SER A 366 3.06 -9.29 -19.00
C SER A 366 3.94 -9.94 -20.06
N VAL A 367 4.01 -11.26 -20.04
CA VAL A 367 4.64 -12.02 -21.12
C VAL A 367 3.65 -12.11 -22.27
N GLY A 368 4.11 -11.80 -23.49
CA GLY A 368 3.30 -11.90 -24.69
C GLY A 368 2.89 -13.35 -25.01
N SER A 369 1.83 -13.53 -25.79
CA SER A 369 1.32 -14.84 -26.18
C SER A 369 2.30 -15.66 -27.07
N SER A 370 3.21 -14.97 -27.74
CA SER A 370 4.28 -15.55 -28.59
C SER A 370 5.66 -15.56 -27.91
N GLY A 371 5.72 -15.33 -26.60
CA GLY A 371 6.95 -14.94 -25.90
C GLY A 371 7.08 -13.42 -25.86
N GLY A 372 8.27 -12.90 -25.46
CA GLY A 372 8.51 -11.46 -25.39
C GLY A 372 7.77 -10.75 -24.28
N THR A 373 7.67 -9.42 -24.39
CA THR A 373 7.02 -8.57 -23.40
C THR A 373 5.82 -7.84 -24.00
N HIS A 374 4.76 -7.72 -23.23
CA HIS A 374 3.62 -6.85 -23.52
C HIS A 374 3.49 -5.80 -22.41
N VAL A 375 3.74 -4.56 -22.76
CA VAL A 375 3.52 -3.38 -21.93
C VAL A 375 2.20 -2.73 -22.34
N ARG A 376 1.26 -2.63 -21.41
CA ARG A 376 -0.01 -1.93 -21.61
C ARG A 376 -0.12 -0.80 -20.60
N ALA A 377 -0.28 0.42 -21.09
CA ALA A 377 -0.51 1.62 -20.30
C ALA A 377 -1.89 2.18 -20.60
N THR A 378 -2.63 2.56 -19.57
CA THR A 378 -3.95 3.19 -19.68
C THR A 378 -4.07 4.36 -18.73
N ALA A 379 -4.69 5.46 -19.15
CA ALA A 379 -4.99 6.59 -18.29
C ALA A 379 -6.21 7.36 -18.82
N PRO A 380 -6.99 8.03 -17.94
CA PRO A 380 -8.03 8.92 -18.40
C PRO A 380 -7.41 10.12 -19.14
N ILE A 381 -8.04 10.54 -20.24
CA ILE A 381 -7.69 11.75 -20.95
C ILE A 381 -8.28 12.90 -20.14
N SER A 382 -7.47 13.47 -19.23
CA SER A 382 -7.88 14.62 -18.41
C SER A 382 -8.10 15.81 -19.34
N GLN A 383 -9.33 16.30 -19.45
CA GLN A 383 -9.56 17.62 -20.02
C GLN A 383 -8.92 18.62 -19.05
N GLU A 384 -7.95 19.40 -19.51
CA GLU A 384 -7.49 20.58 -18.78
C GLU A 384 -8.72 21.45 -18.52
N THR A 385 -9.14 21.52 -17.26
CA THR A 385 -10.13 22.51 -16.83
C THR A 385 -9.44 23.86 -17.01
N THR A 386 -9.76 24.53 -18.11
CA THR A 386 -9.39 25.93 -18.30
C THR A 386 -10.08 26.68 -17.17
N SER A 387 -9.37 26.95 -16.09
CA SER A 387 -9.76 27.95 -15.10
C SER A 387 -9.59 29.32 -15.74
N GLU A 388 -10.75 29.89 -16.16
CA GLU A 388 -10.88 31.31 -16.46
C GLU A 388 -10.55 32.21 -15.26
#